data_f82da41ef0d2b6a0ca3a972cca2eb546
#
_entry.id   f82da41ef0d2b6a0ca3a972cca2eb546
#
_cell.length_a   1.000
_cell.length_b   1.000
_cell.length_c   1.000
_cell.angle_alpha   90.00
_cell.angle_beta   90.00
_cell.angle_gamma   90.00
#
_symmetry.space_group_name_H-M   'P 1'
#
loop_
_entity.id
_entity.type
_entity.pdbx_description
1 polymer ?
#
loop_
_entity_poly.entity_id
_entity_poly.type
_entity_poly.pdbx_seq_one_letter_code
_entity_poly.pdbx_strand_id
1 'polypeptide(L)'
;NLTKEKNVIDKNIIDEKVSKSTTELPILTEEDEQTIEVQETEAEGFEEQGIIAYNGAEKTPNIQLGEYAGLTYYSQLDNRWRHKIYSSVGNTSQTIGTSGCGPASAAMIVSSIKGNITPDQMADLYTRYGYRSPNQGTYWSAFKWTADVFNIEYSECYRLDDAINKLKNNNYIIASCNQGLFTYGGHFIVLVGIEGNYIKIYDSYLYNGKYDVASRRGKAIVKGYTTYVSIQDFRQYANYRKFFCFKNNRTDTK
;
A
#
# COMPACT_ATOMS: atom_id res chain seq x y z
N ASN A 1 38.96 18.14 -15.56
CA ASN A 1 38.29 16.90 -15.98
C ASN A 1 37.72 16.22 -14.76
N LEU A 2 36.49 16.60 -14.40
CA LEU A 2 35.67 15.91 -13.40
C LEU A 2 34.77 14.95 -14.17
N THR A 3 35.13 13.69 -14.15
CA THR A 3 34.30 12.58 -14.67
C THR A 3 33.03 12.46 -13.85
N LYS A 4 31.89 12.65 -14.49
CA LYS A 4 30.58 12.29 -13.96
C LYS A 4 30.51 10.77 -13.86
N GLU A 5 30.71 10.20 -12.69
CA GLU A 5 30.31 8.83 -12.41
C GLU A 5 28.77 8.75 -12.44
N LYS A 6 28.25 8.18 -13.51
CA LYS A 6 26.87 7.70 -13.56
C LYS A 6 26.80 6.51 -12.60
N ASN A 7 26.08 6.65 -11.50
CA ASN A 7 25.67 5.52 -10.68
C ASN A 7 24.78 4.58 -11.51
N VAL A 8 25.40 3.64 -12.18
CA VAL A 8 24.73 2.51 -12.80
C VAL A 8 24.36 1.57 -11.65
N ILE A 9 23.06 1.43 -11.39
CA ILE A 9 22.58 0.40 -10.47
C ILE A 9 23.06 -0.94 -11.01
N ASP A 10 23.86 -1.64 -10.22
CA ASP A 10 24.36 -2.95 -10.61
C ASP A 10 23.15 -3.92 -10.73
N LYS A 11 22.77 -4.21 -11.97
CA LYS A 11 21.66 -5.11 -12.31
C LYS A 11 21.79 -6.46 -11.63
N ASN A 12 23.00 -6.92 -11.35
CA ASN A 12 23.26 -8.25 -10.80
C ASN A 12 22.80 -8.38 -9.34
N ILE A 13 22.88 -7.32 -8.53
CA ILE A 13 22.45 -7.34 -7.12
C ILE A 13 20.91 -7.43 -7.02
N ILE A 14 20.21 -6.88 -8.00
CA ILE A 14 18.74 -6.89 -8.04
C ILE A 14 18.22 -8.26 -8.51
N ASP A 15 18.90 -8.89 -9.48
CA ASP A 15 18.45 -10.15 -10.08
C ASP A 15 18.61 -11.36 -9.13
N GLU A 16 19.56 -11.35 -8.22
CA GLU A 16 19.82 -12.48 -7.30
C GLU A 16 18.75 -12.63 -6.19
N LYS A 17 18.10 -11.53 -5.80
CA LYS A 17 16.99 -11.56 -4.80
C LYS A 17 15.60 -11.79 -5.39
N VAL A 18 15.43 -11.58 -6.69
CA VAL A 18 14.14 -11.72 -7.40
C VAL A 18 13.86 -13.16 -7.82
N SER A 19 14.87 -14.04 -7.89
CA SER A 19 14.72 -15.40 -8.44
C SER A 19 13.90 -16.37 -7.57
N LYS A 20 13.37 -15.96 -6.43
CA LYS A 20 12.64 -16.86 -5.49
C LYS A 20 11.13 -16.66 -5.38
N SER A 21 10.52 -15.75 -6.15
CA SER A 21 9.05 -15.60 -6.15
C SER A 21 8.56 -15.28 -7.56
N THR A 22 8.27 -16.30 -8.33
CA THR A 22 7.51 -16.21 -9.57
C THR A 22 6.03 -16.04 -9.27
N THR A 23 5.64 -14.91 -8.70
CA THR A 23 4.22 -14.54 -8.66
C THR A 23 3.96 -13.70 -9.89
N GLU A 24 3.34 -14.29 -10.90
CA GLU A 24 2.88 -13.56 -12.08
C GLU A 24 1.89 -12.49 -11.64
N LEU A 25 2.05 -11.28 -12.18
CA LEU A 25 1.08 -10.21 -11.96
C LEU A 25 -0.24 -10.58 -12.63
N PRO A 26 -1.39 -10.21 -12.05
CA PRO A 26 -2.69 -10.51 -12.62
C PRO A 26 -2.81 -9.91 -14.03
N ILE A 27 -3.33 -10.71 -14.95
CA ILE A 27 -3.78 -10.24 -16.26
C ILE A 27 -5.18 -9.70 -16.03
N LEU A 28 -5.43 -8.46 -16.39
CA LEU A 28 -6.76 -7.86 -16.28
C LEU A 28 -7.68 -8.42 -17.36
N THR A 29 -8.93 -8.67 -16.99
CA THR A 29 -10.04 -8.99 -17.89
C THR A 29 -10.78 -7.70 -18.28
N GLU A 30 -11.69 -7.75 -19.24
CA GLU A 30 -12.56 -6.62 -19.58
C GLU A 30 -13.38 -6.10 -18.38
N GLU A 31 -13.77 -6.98 -17.45
CA GLU A 31 -14.40 -6.61 -16.18
C GLU A 31 -13.45 -5.82 -15.28
N ASP A 32 -12.17 -6.17 -15.31
CA ASP A 32 -11.13 -5.49 -14.51
C ASP A 32 -10.87 -4.07 -15.01
N GLU A 33 -10.92 -3.84 -16.32
CA GLU A 33 -10.75 -2.50 -16.91
C GLU A 33 -11.89 -1.56 -16.51
N GLN A 34 -13.14 -2.04 -16.47
CA GLN A 34 -14.28 -1.27 -15.96
C GLN A 34 -14.14 -0.99 -14.46
N THR A 35 -13.55 -1.92 -13.70
CA THR A 35 -13.29 -1.79 -12.27
C THR A 35 -12.20 -0.73 -11.99
N ILE A 36 -11.23 -0.55 -12.89
CA ILE A 36 -10.22 0.51 -12.79
C ILE A 36 -10.89 1.88 -12.78
N GLU A 37 -11.83 2.11 -13.69
CA GLU A 37 -12.55 3.38 -13.83
C GLU A 37 -13.35 3.70 -12.54
N VAL A 38 -14.00 2.70 -11.94
CA VAL A 38 -14.76 2.85 -10.69
C VAL A 38 -13.85 3.15 -9.50
N GLN A 39 -12.73 2.45 -9.36
CA GLN A 39 -11.79 2.72 -8.27
C GLN A 39 -11.16 4.11 -8.37
N GLU A 40 -10.89 4.56 -9.58
CA GLU A 40 -10.29 5.85 -9.86
C GLU A 40 -11.24 7.01 -9.58
N THR A 41 -12.55 6.81 -9.72
CA THR A 41 -13.58 7.80 -9.39
C THR A 41 -13.98 7.79 -7.91
N GLU A 42 -13.95 6.64 -7.22
CA GLU A 42 -14.27 6.54 -5.79
C GLU A 42 -13.19 7.15 -4.89
N ALA A 43 -11.98 7.29 -5.39
CA ALA A 43 -10.85 7.75 -4.61
C ALA A 43 -10.68 9.29 -4.59
N GLU A 44 -11.55 10.04 -5.25
CA GLU A 44 -11.56 11.48 -5.13
C GLU A 44 -12.06 11.90 -3.73
N GLY A 45 -11.17 12.33 -2.87
CA GLY A 45 -11.53 13.00 -1.62
C GLY A 45 -11.23 12.24 -0.33
N PHE A 46 -10.07 11.61 -0.20
CA PHE A 46 -9.54 11.16 1.10
C PHE A 46 -9.24 12.33 2.06
N GLU A 47 -10.12 13.33 2.10
CA GLU A 47 -10.08 14.33 3.15
C GLU A 47 -10.66 13.71 4.43
N GLU A 48 -9.99 13.99 5.53
CA GLU A 48 -10.39 13.63 6.88
C GLU A 48 -11.73 14.32 7.20
N GLN A 49 -12.82 13.80 6.66
CA GLN A 49 -14.15 14.20 7.08
C GLN A 49 -14.53 13.39 8.31
N GLY A 50 -14.36 14.06 9.46
CA GLY A 50 -15.07 13.75 10.70
C GLY A 50 -14.91 12.33 11.19
N ILE A 51 -14.13 12.17 12.24
CA ILE A 51 -14.20 11.04 13.15
C ILE A 51 -15.70 10.72 13.36
N ILE A 52 -16.19 9.65 12.72
CA ILE A 52 -17.34 8.95 13.29
C ILE A 52 -16.77 8.35 14.57
N ALA A 53 -16.98 9.06 15.68
CA ALA A 53 -16.64 8.55 16.98
C ALA A 53 -17.36 7.22 17.13
N TYR A 54 -16.61 6.14 17.06
CA TYR A 54 -17.09 4.83 17.48
C TYR A 54 -17.36 4.92 18.98
N ASN A 55 -18.62 5.13 19.35
CA ASN A 55 -19.11 5.18 20.74
C ASN A 55 -19.41 3.77 21.23
N GLY A 56 -18.54 2.81 20.98
CA GLY A 56 -18.64 1.47 21.52
C GLY A 56 -17.40 1.16 22.34
N ALA A 57 -17.57 0.98 23.63
CA ALA A 57 -16.58 0.40 24.53
C ALA A 57 -16.36 -1.09 24.21
N GLU A 58 -16.08 -1.43 22.94
CA GLU A 58 -15.61 -2.75 22.60
C GLU A 58 -14.12 -2.84 22.88
N LYS A 59 -13.80 -3.83 23.70
CA LYS A 59 -12.44 -4.24 24.01
C LYS A 59 -11.63 -4.37 22.71
N THR A 60 -10.38 -4.00 22.76
CA THR A 60 -9.41 -4.25 21.70
C THR A 60 -9.64 -5.65 21.12
N PRO A 61 -9.88 -5.77 19.79
CA PRO A 61 -10.21 -7.07 19.22
C PRO A 61 -9.10 -8.07 19.50
N ASN A 62 -9.46 -9.25 20.00
CA ASN A 62 -8.52 -10.35 20.14
C ASN A 62 -8.33 -11.00 18.76
N ILE A 63 -7.33 -10.52 18.01
CA ILE A 63 -7.03 -10.98 16.67
C ILE A 63 -5.86 -11.95 16.75
N GLN A 64 -6.10 -13.20 16.34
CA GLN A 64 -5.03 -14.16 16.16
C GLN A 64 -4.39 -13.97 14.79
N LEU A 65 -3.11 -13.61 14.78
CA LEU A 65 -2.30 -13.55 13.58
C LEU A 65 -1.79 -14.94 13.22
N GLY A 66 -1.68 -15.22 11.92
CA GLY A 66 -0.96 -16.38 11.43
C GLY A 66 0.56 -16.23 11.58
N GLU A 67 1.30 -17.23 11.11
CA GLU A 67 2.76 -17.25 11.17
C GLU A 67 3.39 -16.05 10.46
N TYR A 68 4.47 -15.52 11.03
CA TYR A 68 5.27 -14.48 10.41
C TYR A 68 6.15 -15.06 9.30
N ALA A 69 6.05 -14.50 8.11
CA ALA A 69 6.78 -14.95 6.92
C ALA A 69 7.78 -13.92 6.35
N GLY A 70 8.03 -12.83 7.07
CA GLY A 70 8.89 -11.73 6.59
C GLY A 70 8.12 -10.66 5.83
N LEU A 71 8.83 -9.87 5.02
CA LEU A 71 8.24 -8.82 4.20
C LEU A 71 7.22 -9.42 3.23
N THR A 72 5.97 -9.03 3.38
CA THR A 72 4.82 -9.66 2.72
C THR A 72 4.15 -8.69 1.76
N TYR A 73 3.88 -9.15 0.53
CA TYR A 73 3.08 -8.45 -0.47
C TYR A 73 1.70 -9.07 -0.61
N TYR A 74 0.68 -8.22 -0.73
CA TYR A 74 -0.68 -8.61 -1.11
C TYR A 74 -1.22 -7.74 -2.24
N SER A 75 -1.73 -8.40 -3.28
CA SER A 75 -2.52 -7.74 -4.32
C SER A 75 -3.99 -7.68 -3.88
N GLN A 76 -4.62 -6.51 -3.96
CA GLN A 76 -6.08 -6.42 -3.78
C GLN A 76 -6.85 -7.11 -4.92
N LEU A 77 -6.18 -7.34 -6.05
CA LEU A 77 -6.73 -8.05 -7.22
C LEU A 77 -6.64 -9.58 -7.13
N ASP A 78 -6.13 -10.14 -6.03
CA ASP A 78 -6.02 -11.59 -5.84
C ASP A 78 -7.41 -12.24 -5.76
N ASN A 79 -7.63 -13.28 -6.57
CA ASN A 79 -8.91 -13.99 -6.67
C ASN A 79 -9.43 -14.56 -5.35
N ARG A 80 -8.57 -14.75 -4.35
CA ARG A 80 -8.97 -15.21 -3.01
C ARG A 80 -9.90 -14.22 -2.30
N TRP A 81 -9.80 -12.92 -2.61
CA TRP A 81 -10.57 -11.88 -1.92
C TRP A 81 -11.07 -10.72 -2.79
N ARG A 82 -10.62 -10.53 -4.02
CA ARG A 82 -10.99 -9.37 -4.85
C ARG A 82 -12.50 -9.14 -5.00
N HIS A 83 -13.28 -10.22 -5.00
CA HIS A 83 -14.74 -10.16 -5.16
C HIS A 83 -15.51 -10.05 -3.82
N LYS A 84 -14.80 -10.08 -2.67
CA LYS A 84 -15.43 -9.89 -1.37
C LYS A 84 -15.87 -8.45 -1.19
N ILE A 85 -17.07 -8.24 -0.67
CA ILE A 85 -17.61 -6.90 -0.43
C ILE A 85 -16.78 -6.19 0.64
N TYR A 86 -16.41 -4.96 0.35
CA TYR A 86 -15.78 -4.03 1.28
C TYR A 86 -16.59 -2.73 1.27
N SER A 87 -17.70 -2.72 2.00
CA SER A 87 -18.68 -1.62 2.02
C SER A 87 -19.28 -1.47 3.41
N SER A 88 -19.42 -0.23 3.88
CA SER A 88 -20.12 0.10 5.13
C SER A 88 -21.62 0.33 4.94
N VAL A 89 -22.10 0.36 3.69
CA VAL A 89 -23.50 0.65 3.32
C VAL A 89 -24.15 -0.48 2.50
N GLY A 90 -23.48 -1.64 2.40
CA GLY A 90 -24.01 -2.78 1.66
C GLY A 90 -23.96 -2.64 0.14
N ASN A 91 -23.18 -1.72 -0.39
CA ASN A 91 -22.99 -1.57 -1.83
C ASN A 91 -22.13 -2.73 -2.38
N THR A 92 -22.73 -3.58 -3.21
CA THR A 92 -22.09 -4.79 -3.74
C THR A 92 -21.03 -4.51 -4.82
N SER A 93 -21.00 -3.31 -5.39
CA SER A 93 -19.94 -2.88 -6.31
C SER A 93 -18.65 -2.49 -5.57
N GLN A 94 -18.73 -2.17 -4.28
CA GLN A 94 -17.59 -1.87 -3.43
C GLN A 94 -16.97 -3.18 -2.92
N THR A 95 -15.99 -3.69 -3.65
CA THR A 95 -15.26 -4.90 -3.29
C THR A 95 -13.82 -4.59 -2.86
N ILE A 96 -13.11 -5.58 -2.36
CA ILE A 96 -11.67 -5.43 -2.08
C ILE A 96 -10.92 -5.12 -3.38
N GLY A 97 -11.31 -5.73 -4.50
CA GLY A 97 -10.72 -5.43 -5.81
C GLY A 97 -10.88 -3.98 -6.23
N THR A 98 -12.03 -3.36 -5.97
CA THR A 98 -12.34 -1.99 -6.40
C THR A 98 -11.88 -0.92 -5.41
N SER A 99 -11.94 -1.18 -4.10
CA SER A 99 -11.74 -0.16 -3.06
C SER A 99 -10.88 -0.61 -1.86
N GLY A 100 -10.21 -1.75 -1.98
CA GLY A 100 -9.48 -2.40 -0.89
C GLY A 100 -8.02 -1.99 -0.72
N CYS A 101 -7.54 -0.90 -1.32
CA CYS A 101 -6.15 -0.48 -1.18
C CYS A 101 -5.75 -0.19 0.29
N GLY A 102 -6.66 0.35 1.10
CA GLY A 102 -6.44 0.59 2.53
C GLY A 102 -6.21 -0.69 3.33
N PRO A 103 -7.16 -1.63 3.37
CA PRO A 103 -6.97 -2.88 4.11
C PRO A 103 -5.85 -3.74 3.52
N ALA A 104 -5.62 -3.75 2.20
CA ALA A 104 -4.49 -4.47 1.61
C ALA A 104 -3.15 -3.89 2.06
N SER A 105 -3.01 -2.56 2.08
CA SER A 105 -1.80 -1.88 2.58
C SER A 105 -1.56 -2.17 4.07
N ALA A 106 -2.60 -2.07 4.89
CA ALA A 106 -2.50 -2.36 6.32
C ALA A 106 -2.18 -3.84 6.59
N ALA A 107 -2.77 -4.76 5.83
CA ALA A 107 -2.47 -6.19 5.92
C ALA A 107 -1.00 -6.48 5.57
N MET A 108 -0.45 -5.83 4.53
CA MET A 108 0.99 -5.92 4.20
C MET A 108 1.87 -5.44 5.37
N ILE A 109 1.54 -4.30 5.99
CA ILE A 109 2.27 -3.76 7.15
C ILE A 109 2.26 -4.75 8.32
N VAL A 110 1.06 -5.16 8.76
CA VAL A 110 0.92 -6.06 9.93
C VAL A 110 1.59 -7.40 9.67
N SER A 111 1.39 -7.99 8.49
CA SER A 111 2.02 -9.27 8.13
C SER A 111 3.54 -9.16 8.09
N SER A 112 4.08 -8.04 7.64
CA SER A 112 5.52 -7.81 7.56
C SER A 112 6.18 -7.49 8.90
N ILE A 113 5.43 -7.16 9.95
CA ILE A 113 5.96 -6.79 11.26
C ILE A 113 5.58 -7.79 12.36
N LYS A 114 4.36 -8.28 12.37
CA LYS A 114 3.82 -9.08 13.49
C LYS A 114 3.56 -10.53 13.12
N GLY A 115 2.76 -10.76 12.09
CA GLY A 115 2.32 -12.07 11.65
C GLY A 115 1.17 -11.97 10.67
N ASN A 116 0.89 -13.05 9.97
CA ASN A 116 0.00 -13.04 8.82
C ASN A 116 -1.44 -12.63 9.16
N ILE A 117 -1.94 -11.63 8.42
CA ILE A 117 -3.35 -11.26 8.32
C ILE A 117 -3.63 -10.90 6.86
N THR A 118 -4.70 -11.45 6.31
CA THR A 118 -5.03 -11.25 4.89
C THR A 118 -5.81 -9.96 4.64
N PRO A 119 -5.81 -9.41 3.40
CA PRO A 119 -6.58 -8.23 3.05
C PRO A 119 -8.06 -8.30 3.39
N ASP A 120 -8.69 -9.46 3.22
CA ASP A 120 -10.10 -9.64 3.55
C ASP A 120 -10.37 -9.64 5.06
N GLN A 121 -9.49 -10.24 5.85
CA GLN A 121 -9.58 -10.16 7.31
C GLN A 121 -9.43 -8.71 7.80
N MET A 122 -8.49 -7.96 7.22
CA MET A 122 -8.32 -6.54 7.55
C MET A 122 -9.51 -5.69 7.10
N ALA A 123 -10.09 -5.99 5.92
CA ALA A 123 -11.29 -5.33 5.41
C ALA A 123 -12.50 -5.56 6.32
N ASP A 124 -12.68 -6.78 6.81
CA ASP A 124 -13.73 -7.12 7.79
C ASP A 124 -13.58 -6.32 9.09
N LEU A 125 -12.33 -6.18 9.59
CA LEU A 125 -12.05 -5.35 10.75
C LEU A 125 -12.38 -3.89 10.50
N TYR A 126 -11.95 -3.32 9.38
CA TYR A 126 -12.21 -1.92 9.06
C TYR A 126 -13.70 -1.63 8.88
N THR A 127 -14.45 -2.54 8.27
CA THR A 127 -15.91 -2.42 8.16
C THR A 127 -16.56 -2.49 9.53
N ARG A 128 -16.20 -3.47 10.35
CA ARG A 128 -16.76 -3.70 11.68
C ARG A 128 -16.52 -2.53 12.64
N TYR A 129 -15.33 -1.95 12.60
CA TYR A 129 -14.93 -0.87 13.50
C TYR A 129 -15.12 0.54 12.92
N GLY A 130 -15.86 0.68 11.81
CA GLY A 130 -16.26 1.96 11.25
C GLY A 130 -15.17 2.73 10.48
N TYR A 131 -14.12 2.04 10.03
CA TYR A 131 -13.03 2.63 9.26
C TYR A 131 -13.21 2.55 7.75
N ARG A 132 -14.28 1.91 7.28
CA ARG A 132 -14.71 1.95 5.88
C ARG A 132 -15.66 3.12 5.66
N SER A 133 -15.26 4.08 4.86
CA SER A 133 -16.12 5.18 4.44
C SER A 133 -17.25 4.68 3.53
N PRO A 134 -18.44 5.27 3.56
CA PRO A 134 -19.54 4.89 2.68
C PRO A 134 -19.18 4.90 1.19
N ASN A 135 -18.42 5.90 0.74
CA ASN A 135 -18.15 6.12 -0.69
C ASN A 135 -16.69 6.42 -1.04
N GLN A 136 -15.77 6.47 -0.07
CA GLN A 136 -14.43 7.00 -0.29
C GLN A 136 -13.30 6.06 0.16
N GLY A 137 -13.54 4.76 0.22
CA GLY A 137 -12.52 3.79 0.62
C GLY A 137 -12.31 3.75 2.14
N THR A 138 -11.07 3.80 2.58
CA THR A 138 -10.67 3.65 3.98
C THR A 138 -10.33 5.01 4.59
N TYR A 139 -10.86 5.32 5.78
CA TYR A 139 -10.46 6.53 6.53
C TYR A 139 -8.99 6.46 6.95
N TRP A 140 -8.30 7.58 6.96
CA TRP A 140 -6.89 7.66 7.39
C TRP A 140 -6.68 7.24 8.84
N SER A 141 -7.65 7.50 9.70
CA SER A 141 -7.65 7.08 11.11
C SER A 141 -7.55 5.55 11.30
N ALA A 142 -7.91 4.75 10.30
CA ALA A 142 -7.73 3.31 10.30
C ALA A 142 -6.27 2.90 10.52
N PHE A 143 -5.32 3.67 10.03
CA PHE A 143 -3.90 3.32 10.13
C PHE A 143 -3.35 3.52 11.55
N LYS A 144 -3.77 4.61 12.23
CA LYS A 144 -3.46 4.80 13.66
C LYS A 144 -4.09 3.69 14.49
N TRP A 145 -5.37 3.39 14.27
CA TRP A 145 -6.07 2.29 14.93
C TRP A 145 -5.37 0.94 14.69
N THR A 146 -4.93 0.66 13.45
CA THR A 146 -4.17 -0.56 13.13
C THR A 146 -2.89 -0.64 13.98
N ALA A 147 -2.15 0.45 14.08
CA ALA A 147 -0.94 0.49 14.89
C ALA A 147 -1.23 0.19 16.37
N ASP A 148 -2.29 0.78 16.91
CA ASP A 148 -2.69 0.59 18.32
C ASP A 148 -3.11 -0.86 18.59
N VAL A 149 -3.99 -1.42 17.74
CA VAL A 149 -4.51 -2.79 17.88
C VAL A 149 -3.40 -3.83 17.82
N PHE A 150 -2.46 -3.67 16.90
CA PHE A 150 -1.37 -4.63 16.71
C PHE A 150 -0.10 -4.27 17.48
N ASN A 151 -0.16 -3.24 18.35
CA ASN A 151 0.96 -2.76 19.14
C ASN A 151 2.22 -2.53 18.29
N ILE A 152 2.09 -1.65 17.30
CA ILE A 152 3.17 -1.21 16.42
C ILE A 152 3.44 0.28 16.71
N GLU A 153 4.70 0.64 16.93
CA GLU A 153 5.08 2.04 17.07
C GLU A 153 4.75 2.81 15.81
N TYR A 154 4.08 3.97 15.95
CA TYR A 154 3.47 4.70 14.86
C TYR A 154 3.80 6.19 14.90
N SER A 155 3.95 6.77 13.72
CA SER A 155 4.06 8.23 13.55
C SER A 155 3.57 8.63 12.16
N GLU A 156 3.34 9.93 11.97
CA GLU A 156 2.89 10.48 10.70
C GLU A 156 3.83 11.59 10.24
N CYS A 157 3.93 11.78 8.93
CA CYS A 157 4.61 12.93 8.35
C CYS A 157 4.00 13.31 6.99
N TYR A 158 4.30 14.54 6.55
CA TYR A 158 3.77 15.10 5.30
C TYR A 158 4.87 15.33 4.26
N ARG A 159 6.12 15.42 4.67
CA ARG A 159 7.25 15.68 3.79
C ARG A 159 7.90 14.38 3.36
N LEU A 160 8.23 14.28 2.07
CA LEU A 160 8.91 13.09 1.53
C LEU A 160 10.26 12.84 2.19
N ASP A 161 11.02 13.89 2.51
CA ASP A 161 12.33 13.74 3.14
C ASP A 161 12.23 13.10 4.54
N ASP A 162 11.18 13.45 5.30
CA ASP A 162 10.90 12.83 6.59
C ASP A 162 10.51 11.35 6.42
N ALA A 163 9.68 11.04 5.42
CA ALA A 163 9.31 9.66 5.08
C ALA A 163 10.54 8.84 4.66
N ILE A 164 11.44 9.39 3.85
CA ILE A 164 12.70 8.74 3.47
C ILE A 164 13.56 8.46 4.71
N ASN A 165 13.65 9.40 5.64
CA ASN A 165 14.37 9.19 6.88
C ASN A 165 13.74 8.09 7.73
N LYS A 166 12.41 8.02 7.81
CA LYS A 166 11.70 6.92 8.47
C LYS A 166 11.97 5.56 7.80
N LEU A 167 11.94 5.48 6.45
CA LEU A 167 12.29 4.25 5.72
C LEU A 167 13.71 3.78 6.04
N LYS A 168 14.68 4.69 6.05
CA LYS A 168 16.08 4.39 6.41
C LYS A 168 16.23 3.93 7.86
N ASN A 169 15.31 4.32 8.73
CA ASN A 169 15.24 3.95 10.14
C ASN A 169 14.25 2.80 10.40
N ASN A 170 14.20 1.85 9.49
CA ASN A 170 13.44 0.60 9.63
C ASN A 170 11.93 0.81 9.87
N ASN A 171 11.30 1.74 9.16
CA ASN A 171 9.86 1.84 9.09
C ASN A 171 9.36 1.30 7.75
N TYR A 172 8.15 0.74 7.76
CA TYR A 172 7.32 0.59 6.58
C TYR A 172 6.28 1.72 6.59
N ILE A 173 5.91 2.23 5.42
CA ILE A 173 5.09 3.44 5.33
C ILE A 173 3.93 3.22 4.37
N ILE A 174 2.71 3.52 4.80
CA ILE A 174 1.59 3.69 3.87
C ILE A 174 1.61 5.15 3.41
N ALA A 175 1.66 5.37 2.10
CA ALA A 175 1.55 6.69 1.49
C ALA A 175 0.16 6.86 0.87
N SER A 176 -0.54 7.94 1.25
CA SER A 176 -1.76 8.37 0.58
C SER A 176 -1.40 9.22 -0.62
N CYS A 177 -1.86 8.81 -1.81
CA CYS A 177 -1.60 9.50 -3.08
C CYS A 177 -2.93 9.87 -3.74
N ASN A 178 -2.99 11.06 -4.35
CA ASN A 178 -4.05 11.47 -5.25
C ASN A 178 -3.67 11.12 -6.70
N GLN A 179 -4.52 11.55 -7.64
CA GLN A 179 -4.28 11.39 -9.08
C GLN A 179 -2.84 11.72 -9.46
N GLY A 180 -2.17 10.76 -10.08
CA GLY A 180 -0.75 10.89 -10.45
C GLY A 180 -0.15 9.57 -10.93
N LEU A 181 1.08 9.30 -10.53
CA LEU A 181 1.84 8.13 -11.00
C LEU A 181 1.15 6.80 -10.68
N PHE A 182 0.50 6.68 -9.50
CA PHE A 182 -0.01 5.41 -9.00
C PHE A 182 -1.50 5.19 -9.26
N THR A 183 -2.25 6.26 -9.51
CA THR A 183 -3.71 6.21 -9.59
C THR A 183 -4.25 7.38 -10.42
N TYR A 184 -5.49 7.26 -10.91
CA TYR A 184 -6.26 8.39 -11.49
C TYR A 184 -7.17 9.06 -10.46
N GLY A 185 -7.37 8.47 -9.30
CA GLY A 185 -8.11 9.05 -8.17
C GLY A 185 -7.25 9.09 -6.92
N GLY A 186 -7.71 8.49 -5.80
CA GLY A 186 -6.93 8.31 -4.58
C GLY A 186 -6.46 6.86 -4.42
N HIS A 187 -5.30 6.67 -3.81
CA HIS A 187 -4.75 5.33 -3.61
C HIS A 187 -3.79 5.28 -2.42
N PHE A 188 -3.72 4.11 -1.79
CA PHE A 188 -2.71 3.80 -0.79
C PHE A 188 -1.68 2.82 -1.36
N ILE A 189 -0.41 3.17 -1.21
CA ILE A 189 0.73 2.32 -1.55
C ILE A 189 1.61 2.12 -0.32
N VAL A 190 2.40 1.05 -0.30
CA VAL A 190 3.31 0.77 0.82
C VAL A 190 4.75 0.99 0.39
N LEU A 191 5.45 1.89 1.06
CA LEU A 191 6.88 2.08 0.87
C LEU A 191 7.60 1.13 1.82
N VAL A 192 8.42 0.23 1.27
CA VAL A 192 9.05 -0.87 2.01
C VAL A 192 10.56 -0.74 2.15
N GLY A 193 11.17 0.28 1.56
CA GLY A 193 12.60 0.52 1.69
C GLY A 193 13.15 1.46 0.63
N ILE A 194 14.46 1.68 0.72
CA ILE A 194 15.26 2.48 -0.22
C ILE A 194 16.35 1.57 -0.79
N GLU A 195 16.56 1.68 -2.10
CA GLU A 195 17.67 1.02 -2.78
C GLU A 195 18.36 2.03 -3.72
N GLY A 196 19.56 2.45 -3.34
CA GLY A 196 20.24 3.57 -4.00
C GLY A 196 19.38 4.83 -3.97
N ASN A 197 18.98 5.32 -5.14
CA ASN A 197 18.13 6.51 -5.29
C ASN A 197 16.66 6.16 -5.59
N TYR A 198 16.26 4.90 -5.34
CA TYR A 198 14.90 4.41 -5.61
C TYR A 198 14.17 4.05 -4.32
N ILE A 199 12.89 4.40 -4.28
CA ILE A 199 11.94 3.92 -3.27
C ILE A 199 11.40 2.58 -3.75
N LYS A 200 11.42 1.57 -2.90
CA LYS A 200 10.81 0.26 -3.12
C LYS A 200 9.37 0.32 -2.64
N ILE A 201 8.45 -0.03 -3.53
CA ILE A 201 7.02 0.16 -3.32
C ILE A 201 6.29 -1.15 -3.54
N TYR A 202 5.38 -1.49 -2.62
CA TYR A 202 4.36 -2.49 -2.78
C TYR A 202 3.03 -1.80 -3.09
N ASP A 203 2.57 -1.97 -4.31
CA ASP A 203 1.31 -1.41 -4.80
C ASP A 203 0.28 -2.54 -4.85
N SER A 204 -0.74 -2.49 -3.99
CA SER A 204 -1.78 -3.51 -3.94
C SER A 204 -2.61 -3.61 -5.23
N TYR A 205 -2.64 -2.54 -6.02
CA TYR A 205 -3.34 -2.47 -7.31
C TYR A 205 -2.36 -2.54 -8.49
N LEU A 206 -1.38 -3.43 -8.41
CA LEU A 206 -0.40 -3.65 -9.47
C LEU A 206 -0.93 -4.69 -10.46
N TYR A 207 -0.93 -4.33 -11.75
CA TYR A 207 -1.32 -5.17 -12.87
C TYR A 207 -0.37 -4.97 -14.06
N ASN A 208 -0.37 -5.90 -15.00
CA ASN A 208 0.45 -5.81 -16.19
C ASN A 208 0.09 -4.57 -17.02
N GLY A 209 1.09 -3.79 -17.40
CA GLY A 209 0.90 -2.58 -18.19
C GLY A 209 0.51 -1.32 -17.41
N LYS A 210 0.33 -1.38 -16.09
CA LYS A 210 -0.06 -0.22 -15.26
C LYS A 210 0.77 1.03 -15.54
N TYR A 211 2.07 0.86 -15.78
CA TYR A 211 3.01 1.97 -16.01
C TYR A 211 3.39 2.17 -17.48
N ASP A 212 2.71 1.48 -18.42
CA ASP A 212 3.00 1.60 -19.86
C ASP A 212 2.23 2.74 -20.53
N VAL A 213 1.23 3.30 -19.85
CA VAL A 213 0.47 4.46 -20.33
C VAL A 213 1.34 5.72 -20.40
N ALA A 214 1.05 6.62 -21.33
CA ALA A 214 1.90 7.78 -21.65
C ALA A 214 2.25 8.64 -20.41
N SER A 215 1.30 8.85 -19.50
CA SER A 215 1.49 9.66 -18.28
C SER A 215 2.45 9.02 -17.25
N ARG A 216 2.62 7.70 -17.27
CA ARG A 216 3.40 6.92 -16.29
C ARG A 216 4.67 6.30 -16.86
N ARG A 217 4.75 6.16 -18.18
CA ARG A 217 5.86 5.48 -18.88
C ARG A 217 7.21 6.05 -18.49
N GLY A 218 8.15 5.15 -18.19
CA GLY A 218 9.53 5.49 -17.85
C GLY A 218 9.75 6.03 -16.43
N LYS A 219 8.69 6.20 -15.62
CA LYS A 219 8.78 6.74 -14.24
C LYS A 219 8.80 5.68 -13.16
N ALA A 220 8.47 4.44 -13.52
CA ALA A 220 8.49 3.31 -12.61
C ALA A 220 9.14 2.09 -13.28
N ILE A 221 9.82 1.26 -12.49
CA ILE A 221 10.40 -0.01 -12.90
C ILE A 221 9.72 -1.09 -12.07
N VAL A 222 9.09 -2.08 -12.70
CA VAL A 222 8.44 -3.19 -12.01
C VAL A 222 9.30 -4.44 -12.14
N LYS A 223 9.59 -5.09 -11.00
CA LYS A 223 10.29 -6.37 -10.92
C LYS A 223 9.52 -7.29 -10.00
N GLY A 224 8.93 -8.34 -10.55
CA GLY A 224 7.95 -9.15 -9.84
C GLY A 224 6.80 -8.29 -9.35
N TYR A 225 6.53 -8.30 -8.06
CA TYR A 225 5.51 -7.45 -7.42
C TYR A 225 6.08 -6.15 -6.80
N THR A 226 7.36 -5.87 -6.97
CA THR A 226 8.00 -4.66 -6.43
C THR A 226 8.10 -3.58 -7.50
N THR A 227 7.56 -2.42 -7.21
CA THR A 227 7.70 -1.21 -8.03
C THR A 227 8.82 -0.34 -7.47
N TYR A 228 9.73 0.10 -8.34
CA TYR A 228 10.83 1.00 -8.03
C TYR A 228 10.56 2.35 -8.68
N VAL A 229 10.55 3.41 -7.91
CA VAL A 229 10.40 4.79 -8.40
C VAL A 229 11.54 5.62 -7.85
N SER A 230 12.22 6.40 -8.70
CA SER A 230 13.27 7.30 -8.23
C SER A 230 12.70 8.30 -7.23
N ILE A 231 13.50 8.72 -6.23
CA ILE A 231 13.07 9.75 -5.26
C ILE A 231 12.63 11.02 -5.99
N GLN A 232 13.27 11.36 -7.10
CA GLN A 232 12.93 12.52 -7.90
C GLN A 232 11.57 12.35 -8.58
N ASP A 233 11.32 11.20 -9.23
CA ASP A 233 10.03 10.94 -9.89
C ASP A 233 8.89 10.81 -8.88
N PHE A 234 9.16 10.18 -7.74
CA PHE A 234 8.18 10.11 -6.65
C PHE A 234 7.78 11.52 -6.17
N ARG A 235 8.76 12.40 -5.94
CA ARG A 235 8.54 13.80 -5.55
C ARG A 235 7.69 14.55 -6.57
N GLN A 236 7.93 14.31 -7.86
CA GLN A 236 7.31 15.06 -8.95
C GLN A 236 5.95 14.52 -9.36
N TYR A 237 5.74 13.19 -9.30
CA TYR A 237 4.61 12.54 -9.97
C TYR A 237 3.70 11.71 -9.05
N ALA A 238 4.12 11.41 -7.80
CA ALA A 238 3.30 10.57 -6.91
C ALA A 238 2.07 11.29 -6.37
N ASN A 239 2.07 12.63 -6.35
CA ASN A 239 1.00 13.44 -5.77
C ASN A 239 0.60 12.97 -4.35
N TYR A 240 1.62 12.69 -3.53
CA TYR A 240 1.42 12.22 -2.16
C TYR A 240 0.84 13.32 -1.24
N ARG A 241 0.07 12.91 -0.26
CA ARG A 241 -0.59 13.79 0.70
C ARG A 241 -0.10 13.60 2.13
N LYS A 242 0.04 12.35 2.55
CA LYS A 242 0.40 12.00 3.92
C LYS A 242 1.08 10.64 3.96
N PHE A 243 1.95 10.47 4.92
CA PHE A 243 2.69 9.25 5.18
C PHE A 243 2.37 8.74 6.59
N PHE A 244 1.97 7.48 6.68
CA PHE A 244 1.66 6.76 7.89
C PHE A 244 2.77 5.76 8.15
N CYS A 245 3.59 5.99 9.18
CA CYS A 245 4.86 5.32 9.40
C CYS A 245 4.73 4.29 10.54
N PHE A 246 5.06 3.05 10.25
CA PHE A 246 5.00 1.91 11.17
C PHE A 246 6.41 1.38 11.41
N LYS A 247 6.87 1.42 12.65
CA LYS A 247 8.21 0.98 13.02
C LYS A 247 8.29 -0.55 13.01
N ASN A 248 9.21 -1.09 12.24
CA ASN A 248 9.58 -2.49 12.34
C ASN A 248 10.65 -2.67 13.43
N ASN A 249 10.22 -3.09 14.61
CA ASN A 249 11.11 -3.35 15.75
C ASN A 249 11.65 -4.79 15.77
N ARG A 250 11.40 -5.59 14.74
CA ARG A 250 11.98 -6.94 14.64
C ARG A 250 13.47 -6.84 14.41
N THR A 251 14.19 -7.54 15.25
CA THR A 251 15.63 -7.77 15.12
C THR A 251 15.85 -9.12 14.43
N ASP A 252 15.22 -9.32 13.27
CA ASP A 252 15.47 -10.52 12.51
C ASP A 252 16.93 -10.47 12.04
N THR A 253 17.70 -11.40 12.53
CA THR A 253 19.07 -11.66 12.09
C THR A 253 19.07 -11.76 10.56
N LYS A 254 19.87 -10.90 9.94
CA LYS A 254 20.17 -10.94 8.51
C LYS A 254 20.81 -12.25 8.11
#